data_b163072dc51f1d3fb71db322bc393b53
#
_entry.id   b163072dc51f1d3fb71db322bc393b53
#
_cell.length_a   1.000
_cell.length_b   1.000
_cell.length_c   1.000
_cell.angle_alpha   90.00
_cell.angle_beta   90.00
_cell.angle_gamma   90.00
#
_symmetry.space_group_name_H-M   'P 1'
#
loop_
_entity.id
_entity.type
_entity.pdbx_description
1 polymer ?
#
loop_
_entity_poly.entity_id
_entity_poly.type
_entity_poly.pdbx_seq_one_letter_code
_entity_poly.pdbx_strand_id
1 'polypeptide(L)'
;ASEDAKLIMGLADGVTKEKFQEKVSNKVFTDIFNVISVKKGDFINVNPGLVHASLEGSVVICETQQNSDTTYRIYDFDRIVDGEIRELHLDKAAEVIVYGEKPEISTEESRMNIEVEGAKLQELIRGEYFSIDKLNIDGLYKDKVCSNFTVLSIMDGEARIICNGKEYAIVKGDTYFI
;
A
#
# COMPACT_ATOMS: atom_id res chain seq x y z
N ALA A 1 -7.56 7.73 6.14
CA ALA A 1 -8.36 8.11 4.97
C ALA A 1 -9.51 9.02 5.41
N SER A 2 -9.85 10.01 4.59
CA SER A 2 -11.11 10.75 4.74
C SER A 2 -12.30 9.86 4.35
N GLU A 3 -13.54 10.29 4.67
CA GLU A 3 -14.75 9.49 4.37
C GLU A 3 -14.99 9.29 2.86
N ASP A 4 -14.53 10.22 2.05
CA ASP A 4 -14.65 10.23 0.59
C ASP A 4 -13.43 9.64 -0.14
N ALA A 5 -12.47 9.07 0.59
CA ALA A 5 -11.24 8.58 0.01
C ALA A 5 -11.45 7.43 -0.95
N LYS A 6 -10.93 7.58 -2.17
CA LYS A 6 -10.97 6.58 -3.22
C LYS A 6 -9.62 6.40 -3.88
N LEU A 7 -9.34 5.16 -4.22
CA LEU A 7 -8.15 4.76 -4.97
C LEU A 7 -8.56 4.10 -6.29
N ILE A 8 -7.73 4.29 -7.31
CA ILE A 8 -7.70 3.42 -8.48
C ILE A 8 -6.92 2.16 -8.08
N MET A 9 -7.52 0.99 -8.29
CA MET A 9 -6.88 -0.30 -8.03
C MET A 9 -7.25 -1.31 -9.10
N GLY A 10 -6.40 -1.42 -10.11
CA GLY A 10 -6.60 -2.26 -11.29
C GLY A 10 -7.39 -1.59 -12.40
N LEU A 11 -7.66 -2.37 -13.44
CA LEU A 11 -8.51 -1.98 -14.55
C LEU A 11 -9.96 -2.44 -14.33
N ALA A 12 -10.90 -1.73 -14.94
CA ALA A 12 -12.31 -2.10 -14.95
C ALA A 12 -12.51 -3.44 -15.67
N ASP A 13 -13.62 -4.10 -15.35
CA ASP A 13 -13.97 -5.38 -15.97
C ASP A 13 -14.05 -5.31 -17.48
N GLY A 14 -13.48 -6.29 -18.17
CA GLY A 14 -13.49 -6.38 -19.63
C GLY A 14 -12.59 -5.37 -20.35
N VAL A 15 -11.68 -4.72 -19.65
CA VAL A 15 -10.62 -3.92 -20.28
C VAL A 15 -9.49 -4.86 -20.71
N THR A 16 -9.36 -5.06 -22.04
CA THR A 16 -8.26 -5.80 -22.65
C THR A 16 -7.09 -4.85 -22.96
N LYS A 17 -5.93 -5.42 -23.35
CA LYS A 17 -4.77 -4.65 -23.78
C LYS A 17 -5.09 -3.71 -24.93
N GLU A 18 -5.82 -4.19 -25.94
CA GLU A 18 -6.21 -3.41 -27.12
C GLU A 18 -7.12 -2.24 -26.72
N LYS A 19 -8.13 -2.51 -25.87
CA LYS A 19 -9.03 -1.48 -25.36
C LYS A 19 -8.31 -0.44 -24.49
N PHE A 20 -7.37 -0.89 -23.66
CA PHE A 20 -6.50 0.00 -22.88
C PHE A 20 -5.69 0.91 -23.81
N GLN A 21 -4.97 0.34 -24.79
CA GLN A 21 -4.15 1.10 -25.73
C GLN A 21 -4.97 2.09 -26.56
N GLU A 22 -6.15 1.70 -27.03
CA GLU A 22 -7.08 2.57 -27.75
C GLU A 22 -7.51 3.77 -26.89
N LYS A 23 -7.93 3.51 -25.65
CA LYS A 23 -8.42 4.55 -24.74
C LYS A 23 -7.33 5.53 -24.35
N VAL A 24 -6.15 5.05 -23.95
CA VAL A 24 -5.06 5.92 -23.51
C VAL A 24 -4.44 6.71 -24.66
N SER A 25 -4.39 6.16 -25.87
CA SER A 25 -3.95 6.89 -27.08
C SER A 25 -4.87 8.05 -27.42
N ASN A 26 -6.17 7.90 -27.15
CA ASN A 26 -7.16 8.96 -27.31
C ASN A 26 -7.28 9.88 -26.07
N LYS A 27 -6.42 9.69 -25.06
CA LYS A 27 -6.45 10.41 -23.77
C LYS A 27 -7.80 10.26 -23.04
N VAL A 28 -8.47 9.14 -23.20
CA VAL A 28 -9.74 8.81 -22.52
C VAL A 28 -9.44 7.88 -21.37
N PHE A 29 -9.41 8.42 -20.16
CA PHE A 29 -9.11 7.68 -18.93
C PHE A 29 -10.37 7.31 -18.13
N THR A 30 -11.53 7.72 -18.57
CA THR A 30 -12.82 7.30 -18.00
C THR A 30 -13.11 5.84 -18.36
N ASP A 31 -13.77 5.13 -17.47
CA ASP A 31 -14.29 3.77 -17.66
C ASP A 31 -13.24 2.66 -17.89
N ILE A 32 -11.95 2.98 -17.70
CA ILE A 32 -10.90 1.96 -17.79
C ILE A 32 -10.32 1.54 -16.43
N PHE A 33 -10.60 2.28 -15.38
CA PHE A 33 -10.07 2.01 -14.05
C PHE A 33 -11.11 1.42 -13.11
N ASN A 34 -10.67 0.48 -12.29
CA ASN A 34 -11.43 0.02 -11.14
C ASN A 34 -11.19 0.98 -9.96
N VAL A 35 -12.26 1.53 -9.42
CA VAL A 35 -12.22 2.50 -8.31
C VAL A 35 -12.78 1.85 -7.06
N ILE A 36 -12.05 1.95 -5.96
CA ILE A 36 -12.45 1.42 -4.66
C ILE A 36 -12.51 2.54 -3.64
N SER A 37 -13.46 2.45 -2.71
CA SER A 37 -13.48 3.29 -1.49
C SER A 37 -12.58 2.64 -0.43
N VAL A 38 -11.85 3.46 0.31
CA VAL A 38 -10.92 2.99 1.34
C VAL A 38 -11.15 3.74 2.65
N LYS A 39 -10.86 3.07 3.75
CA LYS A 39 -10.97 3.64 5.11
C LYS A 39 -9.71 3.36 5.93
N LYS A 40 -9.60 4.05 7.08
CA LYS A 40 -8.51 3.80 8.03
C LYS A 40 -8.49 2.33 8.44
N GLY A 41 -7.32 1.72 8.38
CA GLY A 41 -7.09 0.33 8.76
C GLY A 41 -7.16 -0.67 7.62
N ASP A 42 -7.61 -0.28 6.43
CA ASP A 42 -7.58 -1.16 5.26
C ASP A 42 -6.13 -1.50 4.88
N PHE A 43 -5.92 -2.73 4.46
CA PHE A 43 -4.67 -3.21 3.90
C PHE A 43 -4.91 -3.66 2.45
N ILE A 44 -4.04 -3.24 1.56
CA ILE A 44 -4.11 -3.56 0.14
C ILE A 44 -2.78 -4.16 -0.29
N ASN A 45 -2.83 -5.37 -0.82
CA ASN A 45 -1.68 -5.97 -1.49
C ASN A 45 -1.66 -5.51 -2.96
N VAL A 46 -0.60 -4.81 -3.34
CA VAL A 46 -0.41 -4.28 -4.70
C VAL A 46 0.63 -5.13 -5.40
N ASN A 47 0.19 -6.09 -6.18
CA ASN A 47 1.08 -6.95 -6.96
C ASN A 47 1.73 -6.17 -8.13
N PRO A 48 2.93 -6.56 -8.58
CA PRO A 48 3.54 -5.99 -9.79
C PRO A 48 2.60 -6.09 -10.99
N GLY A 49 2.43 -4.99 -11.73
CA GLY A 49 1.50 -4.91 -12.87
C GLY A 49 0.07 -4.49 -12.52
N LEU A 50 -0.27 -4.35 -11.24
CA LEU A 50 -1.55 -3.78 -10.84
C LEU A 50 -1.51 -2.25 -10.96
N VAL A 51 -2.38 -1.69 -11.79
CA VAL A 51 -2.55 -0.24 -11.93
C VAL A 51 -3.09 0.33 -10.64
N HIS A 52 -2.43 1.36 -10.08
CA HIS A 52 -2.88 1.98 -8.84
C HIS A 52 -2.59 3.48 -8.79
N ALA A 53 -3.47 4.23 -8.14
CA ALA A 53 -3.30 5.67 -7.87
C ALA A 53 -4.27 6.16 -6.79
N SER A 54 -3.94 7.28 -6.15
CA SER A 54 -4.90 8.04 -5.35
C SER A 54 -5.81 8.83 -6.29
N LEU A 55 -7.12 8.81 -6.05
CA LEU A 55 -8.12 9.44 -6.93
C LEU A 55 -8.86 10.59 -6.25
N GLU A 56 -9.51 10.33 -5.14
CA GLU A 56 -10.35 11.30 -4.42
C GLU A 56 -10.07 11.29 -2.92
N GLY A 57 -10.39 12.37 -2.23
CA GLY A 57 -10.21 12.51 -0.78
C GLY A 57 -8.75 12.60 -0.35
N SER A 58 -8.50 12.29 0.92
CA SER A 58 -7.17 12.32 1.53
C SER A 58 -6.83 10.98 2.16
N VAL A 59 -5.64 10.47 1.88
CA VAL A 59 -5.10 9.24 2.46
C VAL A 59 -3.69 9.47 3.00
N VAL A 60 -3.39 8.81 4.12
CA VAL A 60 -2.02 8.61 4.60
C VAL A 60 -1.75 7.12 4.50
N ILE A 61 -0.71 6.75 3.81
CA ILE A 61 -0.36 5.36 3.49
C ILE A 61 0.95 5.01 4.18
N CYS A 62 1.02 3.85 4.82
CA CYS A 62 2.26 3.20 5.18
C CYS A 62 2.56 2.18 4.09
N GLU A 63 3.53 2.47 3.26
CA GLU A 63 3.89 1.63 2.11
C GLU A 63 5.15 0.84 2.42
N THR A 64 5.07 -0.48 2.30
CA THR A 64 6.21 -1.39 2.36
C THR A 64 6.34 -2.07 1.01
N GLN A 65 7.50 -1.94 0.38
CA GLN A 65 7.75 -2.50 -0.94
C GLN A 65 9.16 -3.08 -1.05
N GLN A 66 9.35 -3.92 -2.07
CA GLN A 66 10.70 -4.29 -2.49
C GLN A 66 11.41 -3.07 -3.07
N ASN A 67 12.74 -3.04 -2.93
CA ASN A 67 13.55 -1.94 -3.46
C ASN A 67 13.51 -1.93 -5.01
N SER A 68 12.68 -1.07 -5.58
CA SER A 68 12.56 -0.82 -7.01
C SER A 68 12.15 0.63 -7.25
N ASP A 69 12.76 1.28 -8.23
CA ASP A 69 12.40 2.61 -8.71
C ASP A 69 11.63 2.60 -10.04
N THR A 70 11.30 1.40 -10.53
CA THR A 70 10.60 1.23 -11.80
C THR A 70 9.14 1.62 -11.67
N THR A 71 8.78 2.74 -12.28
CA THR A 71 7.40 3.23 -12.36
C THR A 71 7.03 3.54 -13.80
N TYR A 72 5.98 2.93 -14.31
CA TYR A 72 5.41 3.27 -15.61
C TYR A 72 4.13 4.09 -15.43
N ARG A 73 4.23 5.38 -15.76
CA ARG A 73 3.15 6.34 -15.55
C ARG A 73 2.17 6.30 -16.71
N ILE A 74 0.90 6.03 -16.38
CA ILE A 74 -0.21 5.96 -17.34
C ILE A 74 -0.89 7.32 -17.45
N TYR A 75 -1.14 7.98 -16.33
CA TYR A 75 -1.79 9.28 -16.23
C TYR A 75 -1.34 10.00 -14.98
N ASP A 76 -1.17 11.29 -15.04
CA ASP A 76 -0.72 12.11 -13.92
C ASP A 76 -1.63 13.33 -13.67
N PHE A 77 -2.87 13.26 -14.10
CA PHE A 77 -3.88 14.33 -13.93
C PHE A 77 -3.40 15.69 -14.46
N ASP A 78 -2.59 15.65 -15.52
CA ASP A 78 -1.98 16.82 -16.16
C ASP A 78 -1.20 17.74 -15.19
N ARG A 79 -0.68 17.17 -14.09
CA ARG A 79 0.08 17.93 -13.09
C ARG A 79 1.40 18.44 -13.68
N ILE A 80 1.67 19.71 -13.34
CA ILE A 80 2.95 20.34 -13.65
C ILE A 80 3.87 20.19 -12.42
N VAL A 81 5.04 19.60 -12.62
CA VAL A 81 6.08 19.45 -11.60
C VAL A 81 7.34 20.12 -12.15
N ASP A 82 7.90 21.07 -11.41
CA ASP A 82 9.08 21.86 -11.83
C ASP A 82 8.92 22.57 -13.18
N GLY A 83 7.68 22.97 -13.53
CA GLY A 83 7.35 23.65 -14.77
C GLY A 83 7.10 22.77 -15.98
N GLU A 84 7.15 21.47 -15.84
CA GLU A 84 6.95 20.50 -16.92
C GLU A 84 5.86 19.47 -16.58
N ILE A 85 5.16 18.97 -17.63
CA ILE A 85 4.26 17.84 -17.51
C ILE A 85 5.12 16.57 -17.45
N ARG A 86 4.84 15.70 -16.50
CA ARG A 86 5.61 14.46 -16.32
C ARG A 86 5.38 13.50 -17.49
N GLU A 87 6.45 12.85 -17.93
CA GLU A 87 6.42 11.86 -19.01
C GLU A 87 5.48 10.70 -18.68
N LEU A 88 4.70 10.29 -19.66
CA LEU A 88 3.87 9.09 -19.62
C LEU A 88 4.57 7.93 -20.34
N HIS A 89 4.37 6.71 -19.84
CA HIS A 89 5.06 5.51 -20.33
C HIS A 89 4.04 4.49 -20.88
N LEU A 90 3.12 4.93 -21.75
CA LEU A 90 1.92 4.18 -22.15
C LEU A 90 2.23 2.81 -22.76
N ASP A 91 3.22 2.75 -23.68
CA ASP A 91 3.60 1.50 -24.34
C ASP A 91 4.18 0.50 -23.34
N LYS A 92 5.12 0.96 -22.49
CA LYS A 92 5.74 0.12 -21.46
C LYS A 92 4.71 -0.33 -20.42
N ALA A 93 3.81 0.56 -20.02
CA ALA A 93 2.72 0.22 -19.10
C ALA A 93 1.82 -0.87 -19.69
N ALA A 94 1.43 -0.76 -20.97
CA ALA A 94 0.60 -1.75 -21.65
C ALA A 94 1.23 -3.16 -21.68
N GLU A 95 2.57 -3.26 -21.67
CA GLU A 95 3.28 -4.54 -21.66
C GLU A 95 3.34 -5.20 -20.28
N VAL A 96 3.34 -4.41 -19.20
CA VAL A 96 3.52 -4.94 -17.84
C VAL A 96 2.23 -5.04 -17.03
N ILE A 97 1.14 -4.43 -17.50
CA ILE A 97 -0.17 -4.52 -16.84
C ILE A 97 -0.65 -5.97 -16.85
N VAL A 98 -1.07 -6.46 -15.69
CA VAL A 98 -1.78 -7.73 -15.56
C VAL A 98 -3.28 -7.47 -15.75
N TYR A 99 -3.76 -7.73 -16.96
CA TYR A 99 -5.16 -7.47 -17.31
C TYR A 99 -6.11 -8.44 -16.62
N GLY A 100 -7.18 -7.89 -16.02
CA GLY A 100 -8.18 -8.67 -15.28
C GLY A 100 -7.80 -8.96 -13.82
N GLU A 101 -6.60 -8.55 -13.37
CA GLU A 101 -6.23 -8.67 -11.97
C GLU A 101 -7.06 -7.75 -11.08
N LYS A 102 -7.44 -8.27 -9.93
CA LYS A 102 -8.17 -7.53 -8.90
C LYS A 102 -7.29 -7.33 -7.67
N PRO A 103 -7.43 -6.18 -6.98
CA PRO A 103 -6.67 -5.95 -5.77
C PRO A 103 -7.09 -6.94 -4.67
N GLU A 104 -6.12 -7.40 -3.90
CA GLU A 104 -6.36 -8.13 -2.66
C GLU A 104 -6.51 -7.11 -1.52
N ILE A 105 -7.72 -6.98 -1.02
CA ILE A 105 -8.07 -6.01 0.03
C ILE A 105 -8.55 -6.74 1.26
N SER A 106 -8.02 -6.38 2.41
CA SER A 106 -8.56 -6.80 3.70
C SER A 106 -8.89 -5.58 4.56
N THR A 107 -10.09 -5.57 5.11
CA THR A 107 -10.52 -4.51 6.04
C THR A 107 -10.08 -4.86 7.47
N GLU A 108 -10.03 -3.86 8.34
CA GLU A 108 -9.72 -4.08 9.76
C GLU A 108 -10.63 -5.16 10.39
N GLU A 109 -11.92 -5.11 10.06
CA GLU A 109 -12.91 -6.02 10.62
C GLU A 109 -12.88 -7.42 9.99
N SER A 110 -12.37 -7.56 8.77
CA SER A 110 -12.28 -8.86 8.10
C SER A 110 -11.11 -9.71 8.58
N ARG A 111 -10.11 -9.09 9.22
CA ARG A 111 -8.91 -9.77 9.69
C ARG A 111 -9.13 -10.40 11.07
N MET A 112 -8.60 -11.60 11.23
CA MET A 112 -8.61 -12.30 12.51
C MET A 112 -7.61 -11.65 13.48
N ASN A 113 -8.06 -11.40 14.73
CA ASN A 113 -7.19 -11.05 15.81
C ASN A 113 -6.64 -12.32 16.48
N ILE A 114 -5.33 -12.41 16.59
CA ILE A 114 -4.63 -13.45 17.33
C ILE A 114 -4.21 -12.83 18.66
N GLU A 115 -4.76 -13.34 19.76
CA GLU A 115 -4.38 -12.88 21.09
C GLU A 115 -2.98 -13.41 21.43
N VAL A 116 -2.08 -12.50 21.75
CA VAL A 116 -0.74 -12.79 22.24
C VAL A 116 -0.50 -12.05 23.54
N GLU A 117 0.53 -12.44 24.32
CA GLU A 117 0.81 -11.78 25.59
C GLU A 117 1.11 -10.28 25.36
N GLY A 118 0.26 -9.42 25.91
CA GLY A 118 0.39 -7.97 25.86
C GLY A 118 0.00 -7.30 24.52
N ALA A 119 -0.55 -8.06 23.56
CA ALA A 119 -0.96 -7.49 22.28
C ALA A 119 -2.03 -8.33 21.55
N LYS A 120 -2.64 -7.69 20.55
CA LYS A 120 -3.44 -8.35 19.50
C LYS A 120 -2.68 -8.23 18.19
N LEU A 121 -2.45 -9.36 17.54
CA LEU A 121 -1.76 -9.45 16.27
C LEU A 121 -2.75 -9.70 15.15
N GLN A 122 -2.60 -9.01 14.03
CA GLN A 122 -3.25 -9.30 12.77
C GLN A 122 -2.18 -9.55 11.70
N GLU A 123 -2.23 -10.72 11.07
CA GLU A 123 -1.40 -10.98 9.90
C GLU A 123 -1.96 -10.23 8.70
N LEU A 124 -1.16 -9.34 8.10
CA LEU A 124 -1.55 -8.57 6.92
C LEU A 124 -1.14 -9.29 5.64
N ILE A 125 0.12 -9.75 5.58
CA ILE A 125 0.63 -10.53 4.45
C ILE A 125 1.77 -11.47 4.89
N ARG A 126 1.84 -12.63 4.23
CA ARG A 126 2.95 -13.59 4.27
C ARG A 126 3.46 -13.76 2.84
N GLY A 127 4.34 -12.87 2.42
CA GLY A 127 4.94 -12.89 1.09
C GLY A 127 6.25 -13.69 1.03
N GLU A 128 6.73 -13.92 -0.18
CA GLU A 128 8.02 -14.56 -0.43
C GLU A 128 9.19 -13.71 0.08
N TYR A 129 9.09 -12.38 -0.05
CA TYR A 129 10.18 -11.44 0.24
C TYR A 129 10.08 -10.79 1.61
N PHE A 130 8.88 -10.57 2.10
CA PHE A 130 8.62 -9.99 3.42
C PHE A 130 7.25 -10.41 3.95
N SER A 131 7.09 -10.26 5.26
CA SER A 131 5.80 -10.42 5.95
C SER A 131 5.47 -9.15 6.69
N ILE A 132 4.18 -8.83 6.82
CA ILE A 132 3.71 -7.66 7.57
C ILE A 132 2.68 -8.13 8.59
N ASP A 133 2.90 -7.72 9.82
CA ASP A 133 1.97 -7.87 10.93
C ASP A 133 1.54 -6.50 11.45
N LYS A 134 0.29 -6.40 11.86
CA LYS A 134 -0.20 -5.28 12.66
C LYS A 134 -0.34 -5.72 14.11
N LEU A 135 0.28 -4.97 15.02
CA LEU A 135 0.19 -5.19 16.45
C LEU A 135 -0.59 -4.03 17.10
N ASN A 136 -1.60 -4.37 17.88
CA ASN A 136 -2.23 -3.47 18.82
C ASN A 136 -1.76 -3.85 20.23
N ILE A 137 -0.82 -3.07 20.78
CA ILE A 137 -0.12 -3.36 22.02
C ILE A 137 -0.86 -2.64 23.17
N ASP A 138 -1.26 -3.39 24.20
CA ASP A 138 -1.83 -2.89 25.43
C ASP A 138 -1.06 -3.51 26.60
N GLY A 139 0.03 -2.86 27.00
CA GLY A 139 0.94 -3.34 28.02
C GLY A 139 2.32 -3.71 27.51
N LEU A 140 2.85 -4.85 27.93
CA LEU A 140 4.18 -5.32 27.56
C LEU A 140 4.09 -6.46 26.56
N TYR A 141 4.53 -6.20 25.33
CA TYR A 141 4.73 -7.22 24.30
C TYR A 141 6.22 -7.58 24.20
N LYS A 142 6.52 -8.85 24.09
CA LYS A 142 7.88 -9.38 23.93
C LYS A 142 7.97 -10.19 22.65
N ASP A 143 8.94 -9.86 21.83
CA ASP A 143 9.23 -10.59 20.62
C ASP A 143 10.73 -10.88 20.50
N LYS A 144 11.07 -11.84 19.63
CA LYS A 144 12.44 -12.11 19.24
C LYS A 144 12.59 -11.72 17.77
N VAL A 145 13.52 -10.83 17.50
CA VAL A 145 13.93 -10.56 16.12
C VAL A 145 14.47 -11.86 15.52
N CYS A 146 13.75 -12.38 14.55
CA CYS A 146 14.09 -13.63 13.89
C CYS A 146 14.97 -13.35 12.67
N SER A 147 16.10 -13.99 12.62
CA SER A 147 17.01 -14.24 11.50
C SER A 147 17.61 -13.07 10.73
N ASN A 148 16.85 -12.06 10.26
CA ASN A 148 17.39 -11.02 9.40
C ASN A 148 17.24 -9.62 10.04
N PHE A 149 16.08 -9.05 9.92
CA PHE A 149 15.74 -7.75 10.52
C PHE A 149 14.22 -7.59 10.63
N THR A 150 13.84 -6.65 11.47
CA THR A 150 12.45 -6.20 11.58
C THR A 150 12.39 -4.68 11.43
N VAL A 151 11.44 -4.19 10.65
CA VAL A 151 11.10 -2.77 10.58
C VAL A 151 9.84 -2.54 11.39
N LEU A 152 9.91 -1.65 12.36
CA LEU A 152 8.78 -1.29 13.21
C LEU A 152 8.35 0.13 12.91
N SER A 153 7.14 0.31 12.38
CA SER A 153 6.53 1.62 12.11
C SER A 153 5.38 1.89 13.07
N ILE A 154 5.42 3.02 13.76
CA ILE A 154 4.42 3.39 14.77
C ILE A 154 3.27 4.11 14.08
N MET A 155 2.15 3.41 13.92
CA MET A 155 0.98 3.92 13.20
C MET A 155 0.10 4.81 14.07
N ASP A 156 0.05 4.57 15.39
CA ASP A 156 -0.73 5.35 16.34
C ASP A 156 -0.20 5.15 17.76
N GLY A 157 -0.43 6.13 18.65
CA GLY A 157 -0.03 6.07 20.06
C GLY A 157 1.44 6.38 20.32
N GLU A 158 1.86 6.02 21.52
CA GLU A 158 3.23 6.16 22.03
C GLU A 158 3.61 4.95 22.88
N ALA A 159 4.88 4.58 22.91
CA ALA A 159 5.37 3.46 23.68
C ALA A 159 6.87 3.60 23.97
N ARG A 160 7.49 2.53 24.50
CA ARG A 160 8.94 2.40 24.64
C ARG A 160 9.41 1.07 24.09
N ILE A 161 10.48 1.11 23.33
CA ILE A 161 11.21 -0.09 22.92
C ILE A 161 12.36 -0.30 23.91
N ILE A 162 12.48 -1.52 24.44
CA ILE A 162 13.61 -1.95 25.25
C ILE A 162 14.38 -2.98 24.43
N CYS A 163 15.58 -2.61 24.01
CA CYS A 163 16.46 -3.48 23.23
C CYS A 163 17.88 -3.45 23.80
N ASN A 164 18.45 -4.61 24.09
CA ASN A 164 19.80 -4.76 24.68
C ASN A 164 20.01 -3.89 25.94
N GLY A 165 18.99 -3.79 26.80
CA GLY A 165 19.04 -3.01 28.05
C GLY A 165 18.98 -1.49 27.86
N LYS A 166 18.74 -1.00 26.65
CA LYS A 166 18.51 0.42 26.35
C LYS A 166 17.04 0.66 26.06
N GLU A 167 16.54 1.79 26.53
CA GLU A 167 15.17 2.24 26.28
C GLU A 167 15.14 3.37 25.25
N TYR A 168 14.14 3.29 24.35
CA TYR A 168 13.89 4.28 23.32
C TYR A 168 12.41 4.66 23.38
N ALA A 169 12.11 5.92 23.62
CA ALA A 169 10.75 6.45 23.46
C ALA A 169 10.40 6.47 21.99
N ILE A 170 9.19 6.03 21.66
CA ILE A 170 8.68 5.94 20.30
C ILE A 170 7.29 6.56 20.23
N VAL A 171 7.02 7.28 19.17
CA VAL A 171 5.75 7.97 18.95
C VAL A 171 5.24 7.71 17.54
N LYS A 172 3.98 8.00 17.30
CA LYS A 172 3.36 7.93 15.99
C LYS A 172 4.20 8.63 14.91
N GLY A 173 4.44 7.93 13.81
CA GLY A 173 5.24 8.38 12.68
C GLY A 173 6.70 7.93 12.73
N ASP A 174 7.17 7.43 13.86
CA ASP A 174 8.52 6.88 13.97
C ASP A 174 8.63 5.54 13.25
N THR A 175 9.81 5.28 12.71
CA THR A 175 10.18 3.98 12.13
C THR A 175 11.55 3.55 12.62
N TYR A 176 11.65 2.33 13.06
CA TYR A 176 12.86 1.73 13.61
C TYR A 176 13.25 0.49 12.84
N PHE A 177 14.54 0.34 12.62
CA PHE A 177 15.16 -0.88 12.11
C PHE A 177 15.80 -1.63 13.30
N ILE A 178 15.40 -2.89 13.51
CA ILE A 178 15.79 -3.73 14.65
C ILE A 178 16.45 -5.00 14.16
#